data_4da578f0a15e88a63b287e2ff8c9ccfa
#
_entry.id   4da578f0a15e88a63b287e2ff8c9ccfa
#
_cell.length_a   1.000
_cell.length_b   1.000
_cell.length_c   1.000
_cell.angle_alpha   90.00
_cell.angle_beta   90.00
_cell.angle_gamma   90.00
#
_symmetry.space_group_name_H-M   'P 1'
#
loop_
_entity.id
_entity.type
_entity.pdbx_description
1 polymer ?
#
loop_
_entity_poly.entity_id
_entity_poly.type
_entity_poly.pdbx_seq_one_letter_code
_entity_poly.pdbx_strand_id
1 'polypeptide(L)'
;HPLIVPPLVFVRFLFFTPLAWIIPGFRRFVHKRCSSMIIDPAYCRQLSSPGAERMFYLQEFCCFLWLLALVTIVAVNKHTLPWPFFIQSYTTAVIILTLNALRTLGAHNWENASGQMSFEEQLLDSVNYPQHPIIGEIWAPVGLRYHALHHLFPNIPYHNLGMAHRRLIKQLPTDSLYRKTSQTTLTRQLFGLWKRAKQSTQNTH
;
A
#
# COMPACT_ATOMS: atom_id res chain seq x y z
N HIS A 1 -10.71 -1.49 -1.67
CA HIS A 1 -11.23 -0.81 -2.83
C HIS A 1 -11.10 0.72 -2.67
N PRO A 2 -10.38 1.46 -3.54
CA PRO A 2 -10.02 2.87 -3.35
C PRO A 2 -11.19 3.82 -3.08
N LEU A 3 -12.36 3.55 -3.64
CA LEU A 3 -13.58 4.35 -3.43
C LEU A 3 -14.14 4.22 -1.99
N ILE A 4 -13.94 3.07 -1.37
CA ILE A 4 -14.55 2.77 -0.06
C ILE A 4 -13.59 3.13 1.09
N VAL A 5 -12.28 3.09 0.84
CA VAL A 5 -11.28 3.31 1.89
C VAL A 5 -11.41 4.68 2.58
N PRO A 6 -11.58 5.84 1.89
CA PRO A 6 -11.71 7.11 2.57
C PRO A 6 -12.89 7.17 3.57
N PRO A 7 -14.14 6.78 3.21
CA PRO A 7 -15.23 6.75 4.19
C PRO A 7 -15.01 5.70 5.30
N LEU A 8 -14.40 4.55 5.00
CA LEU A 8 -14.09 3.57 6.05
C LEU A 8 -13.05 4.09 7.05
N VAL A 9 -12.04 4.83 6.60
CA VAL A 9 -11.06 5.50 7.48
C VAL A 9 -11.76 6.48 8.39
N PHE A 10 -12.72 7.24 7.86
CA PHE A 10 -13.55 8.18 8.65
C PHE A 10 -14.31 7.45 9.76
N VAL A 11 -15.05 6.39 9.40
CA VAL A 11 -15.79 5.55 10.36
C VAL A 11 -14.84 4.92 11.38
N ARG A 12 -13.67 4.44 10.94
CA ARG A 12 -12.68 3.81 11.79
C ARG A 12 -12.18 4.74 12.89
N PHE A 13 -11.83 5.97 12.54
CA PHE A 13 -11.22 6.89 13.52
C PHE A 13 -12.26 7.69 14.32
N LEU A 14 -13.40 8.02 13.74
CA LEU A 14 -14.41 8.82 14.43
C LEU A 14 -15.29 7.98 15.37
N PHE A 15 -15.62 6.76 14.98
CA PHE A 15 -16.54 5.90 15.75
C PHE A 15 -15.85 4.71 16.42
N PHE A 16 -15.08 3.93 15.66
CA PHE A 16 -14.48 2.71 16.21
C PHE A 16 -13.36 2.99 17.21
N THR A 17 -12.62 4.07 17.01
CA THR A 17 -11.53 4.45 17.94
C THR A 17 -12.04 4.77 19.35
N PRO A 18 -12.99 5.69 19.58
CA PRO A 18 -13.49 5.94 20.93
C PRO A 18 -14.19 4.72 21.53
N LEU A 19 -14.93 3.94 20.76
CA LEU A 19 -15.51 2.68 21.24
C LEU A 19 -14.43 1.67 21.69
N ALA A 20 -13.32 1.61 20.96
CA ALA A 20 -12.20 0.73 21.29
C ALA A 20 -11.48 1.14 22.58
N TRP A 21 -11.56 2.39 23.00
CA TRP A 21 -11.02 2.84 24.30
C TRP A 21 -11.89 2.41 25.48
N ILE A 22 -13.21 2.27 25.27
CA ILE A 22 -14.17 1.91 26.29
C ILE A 22 -14.32 0.39 26.40
N ILE A 23 -14.27 -0.32 25.27
CA ILE A 23 -14.55 -1.77 25.19
C ILE A 23 -13.26 -2.54 24.83
N PRO A 24 -12.60 -3.21 25.80
CA PRO A 24 -11.31 -3.89 25.56
C PRO A 24 -11.37 -4.99 24.49
N GLY A 25 -12.47 -5.76 24.43
CA GLY A 25 -12.68 -6.79 23.40
C GLY A 25 -12.78 -6.21 22.00
N PHE A 26 -13.50 -5.10 21.85
CA PHE A 26 -13.64 -4.38 20.59
C PHE A 26 -12.30 -3.76 20.13
N ARG A 27 -11.49 -3.27 21.08
CA ARG A 27 -10.14 -2.79 20.76
C ARG A 27 -9.30 -3.86 20.07
N ARG A 28 -9.32 -5.08 20.61
CA ARG A 28 -8.57 -6.21 20.04
C ARG A 28 -9.03 -6.53 18.60
N PHE A 29 -10.34 -6.50 18.38
CA PHE A 29 -10.92 -6.66 17.04
C PHE A 29 -10.45 -5.56 16.07
N VAL A 30 -10.56 -4.30 16.50
CA VAL A 30 -10.18 -3.14 15.69
C VAL A 30 -8.70 -3.19 15.30
N HIS A 31 -7.81 -3.52 16.24
CA HIS A 31 -6.38 -3.64 15.96
C HIS A 31 -6.03 -4.78 15.02
N LYS A 32 -6.74 -5.90 15.11
CA LYS A 32 -6.50 -7.09 14.29
C LYS A 32 -7.09 -7.00 12.89
N ARG A 33 -8.27 -6.37 12.75
CA ARG A 33 -9.08 -6.45 11.54
C ARG A 33 -9.34 -5.11 10.83
N CYS A 34 -9.27 -3.99 11.55
CA CYS A 34 -9.60 -2.68 11.01
C CYS A 34 -8.36 -1.82 10.72
N SER A 35 -7.29 -2.43 10.19
CA SER A 35 -6.15 -1.69 9.66
C SER A 35 -6.51 -1.11 8.31
N SER A 36 -6.19 0.17 8.10
CA SER A 36 -6.51 0.90 6.87
C SER A 36 -5.84 0.39 5.60
N MET A 37 -4.84 -0.50 5.73
CA MET A 37 -4.04 -1.02 4.62
C MET A 37 -4.24 -2.52 4.39
N ILE A 38 -5.31 -3.11 4.90
CA ILE A 38 -5.60 -4.54 4.66
C ILE A 38 -6.06 -4.72 3.21
N ILE A 39 -5.27 -5.43 2.42
CA ILE A 39 -5.60 -5.85 1.05
C ILE A 39 -6.37 -7.17 1.09
N ASP A 40 -5.94 -8.10 1.94
CA ASP A 40 -6.58 -9.40 2.14
C ASP A 40 -7.51 -9.35 3.37
N PRO A 41 -8.84 -9.51 3.20
CA PRO A 41 -9.79 -9.55 4.32
C PRO A 41 -9.56 -10.71 5.30
N ALA A 42 -8.92 -11.79 4.86
CA ALA A 42 -8.56 -12.92 5.73
C ALA A 42 -7.36 -12.61 6.62
N TYR A 43 -6.54 -11.64 6.25
CA TYR A 43 -5.36 -11.26 7.04
C TYR A 43 -5.74 -10.78 8.43
N CYS A 44 -5.05 -11.31 9.43
CA CYS A 44 -5.18 -10.92 10.81
C CYS A 44 -3.84 -10.39 11.33
N ARG A 45 -3.79 -9.09 11.59
CA ARG A 45 -2.57 -8.44 12.08
C ARG A 45 -2.13 -9.01 13.41
N GLN A 46 -0.85 -9.31 13.57
CA GLN A 46 -0.27 -9.63 14.87
C GLN A 46 -0.29 -8.39 15.76
N LEU A 47 -0.58 -8.60 17.05
CA LEU A 47 -0.57 -7.51 18.02
C LEU A 47 0.86 -7.04 18.25
N SER A 48 1.02 -5.74 18.37
CA SER A 48 2.31 -5.10 18.56
C SER A 48 2.86 -5.33 19.96
N SER A 49 4.17 -5.12 20.13
CA SER A 49 4.79 -5.09 21.45
C SER A 49 4.21 -3.98 22.33
N PRO A 50 4.25 -4.11 23.68
CA PRO A 50 3.71 -3.11 24.60
C PRO A 50 4.22 -1.69 24.39
N GLY A 51 5.47 -1.52 23.97
CA GLY A 51 6.04 -0.19 23.67
C GLY A 51 5.45 0.46 22.43
N ALA A 52 5.13 -0.32 21.41
CA ALA A 52 4.49 0.18 20.20
C ALA A 52 3.01 0.53 20.44
N GLU A 53 2.32 -0.13 21.37
CA GLU A 53 0.92 0.18 21.69
C GLU A 53 0.70 1.62 22.11
N ARG A 54 1.62 2.19 22.91
CA ARG A 54 1.51 3.59 23.35
C ARG A 54 1.54 4.57 22.18
N MET A 55 2.40 4.32 21.19
CA MET A 55 2.47 5.13 19.97
C MET A 55 1.19 5.02 19.14
N PHE A 56 0.61 3.83 19.05
CA PHE A 56 -0.67 3.64 18.37
C PHE A 56 -1.81 4.38 19.07
N TYR A 57 -1.88 4.37 20.40
CA TYR A 57 -2.86 5.16 21.13
C TYR A 57 -2.75 6.65 20.82
N LEU A 58 -1.53 7.18 20.84
CA LEU A 58 -1.30 8.58 20.54
C LEU A 58 -1.73 8.93 19.11
N GLN A 59 -1.35 8.10 18.12
CA GLN A 59 -1.73 8.30 16.73
C GLN A 59 -3.25 8.22 16.54
N GLU A 60 -3.91 7.23 17.13
CA GLU A 60 -5.37 7.08 17.08
C GLU A 60 -6.06 8.29 17.71
N PHE A 61 -5.56 8.78 18.83
CA PHE A 61 -6.09 9.95 19.50
C PHE A 61 -5.94 11.21 18.64
N CYS A 62 -4.78 11.43 18.04
CA CYS A 62 -4.57 12.56 17.13
C CYS A 62 -5.48 12.49 15.91
N CYS A 63 -5.64 11.30 15.31
CA CYS A 63 -6.56 11.10 14.19
C CYS A 63 -8.02 11.37 14.59
N PHE A 64 -8.44 10.89 15.75
CA PHE A 64 -9.79 11.16 16.28
C PHE A 64 -10.01 12.67 16.49
N LEU A 65 -9.09 13.36 17.16
CA LEU A 65 -9.19 14.81 17.40
C LEU A 65 -9.25 15.59 16.07
N TRP A 66 -8.42 15.21 15.11
CA TRP A 66 -8.42 15.85 13.79
C TRP A 66 -9.78 15.70 13.09
N LEU A 67 -10.33 14.48 13.08
CA LEU A 67 -11.65 14.23 12.46
C LEU A 67 -12.78 14.91 13.24
N LEU A 68 -12.71 14.92 14.56
CA LEU A 68 -13.68 15.62 15.40
C LEU A 68 -13.67 17.12 15.11
N ALA A 69 -12.48 17.72 15.03
CA ALA A 69 -12.34 19.13 14.66
C ALA A 69 -12.93 19.41 13.26
N LEU A 70 -12.63 18.55 12.29
CA LEU A 70 -13.18 18.66 10.93
C LEU A 70 -14.72 18.60 10.94
N VAL A 71 -15.30 17.62 11.65
CA VAL A 71 -16.78 17.49 11.78
C VAL A 71 -17.38 18.71 12.46
N THR A 72 -16.73 19.21 13.50
CA THR A 72 -17.18 20.42 14.22
C THR A 72 -17.17 21.65 13.30
N ILE A 73 -16.09 21.87 12.56
CA ILE A 73 -15.98 22.96 11.57
C ILE A 73 -17.10 22.87 10.54
N VAL A 74 -17.35 21.65 10.02
CA VAL A 74 -18.44 21.39 9.07
C VAL A 74 -19.79 21.70 9.70
N ALA A 75 -20.06 21.24 10.92
CA ALA A 75 -21.34 21.44 11.62
C ALA A 75 -21.63 22.92 11.90
N VAL A 76 -20.62 23.67 12.32
CA VAL A 76 -20.74 25.11 12.61
C VAL A 76 -20.96 25.91 11.31
N ASN A 77 -20.26 25.53 10.23
CA ASN A 77 -20.28 26.27 8.97
C ASN A 77 -21.21 25.64 7.92
N LYS A 78 -22.25 24.91 8.32
CA LYS A 78 -23.15 24.15 7.42
C LYS A 78 -23.77 24.96 6.27
N HIS A 79 -23.96 26.25 6.43
CA HIS A 79 -24.51 27.14 5.41
C HIS A 79 -23.49 27.69 4.41
N THR A 80 -22.19 27.59 4.76
CA THR A 80 -21.07 28.11 3.94
C THR A 80 -20.09 27.00 3.55
N LEU A 81 -20.53 25.74 3.63
CA LEU A 81 -19.70 24.57 3.35
C LEU A 81 -19.11 24.64 1.95
N PRO A 82 -17.78 24.60 1.84
CA PRO A 82 -17.10 24.56 0.55
C PRO A 82 -17.19 23.15 -0.05
N TRP A 83 -18.35 22.75 -0.54
CA TRP A 83 -18.58 21.47 -1.20
C TRP A 83 -17.49 21.11 -2.23
N PRO A 84 -17.01 22.06 -3.06
CA PRO A 84 -15.91 21.78 -3.97
C PRO A 84 -14.64 21.27 -3.28
N PHE A 85 -14.33 21.78 -2.08
CA PHE A 85 -13.16 21.32 -1.31
C PHE A 85 -13.31 19.85 -0.88
N PHE A 86 -14.49 19.42 -0.42
CA PHE A 86 -14.72 18.04 -0.02
C PHE A 86 -14.69 17.09 -1.21
N ILE A 87 -15.31 17.48 -2.31
CA ILE A 87 -15.30 16.71 -3.57
C ILE A 87 -13.86 16.58 -4.06
N GLN A 88 -13.11 17.66 -4.10
CA GLN A 88 -11.70 17.64 -4.50
C GLN A 88 -10.87 16.77 -3.58
N SER A 89 -11.00 16.89 -2.26
CA SER A 89 -10.26 16.11 -1.28
C SER A 89 -10.55 14.61 -1.42
N TYR A 90 -11.82 14.23 -1.55
CA TYR A 90 -12.21 12.83 -1.77
C TYR A 90 -11.68 12.30 -3.10
N THR A 91 -11.84 13.05 -4.19
CA THR A 91 -11.35 12.65 -5.53
C THR A 91 -9.82 12.46 -5.51
N THR A 92 -9.10 13.39 -4.89
CA THR A 92 -7.65 13.31 -4.75
C THR A 92 -7.25 12.07 -3.95
N ALA A 93 -7.92 11.80 -2.82
CA ALA A 93 -7.67 10.59 -2.03
C ALA A 93 -7.92 9.31 -2.84
N VAL A 94 -9.01 9.24 -3.59
CA VAL A 94 -9.33 8.10 -4.47
C VAL A 94 -8.26 7.90 -5.55
N ILE A 95 -7.82 8.97 -6.20
CA ILE A 95 -6.76 8.91 -7.22
C ILE A 95 -5.46 8.38 -6.60
N ILE A 96 -5.02 8.94 -5.47
CA ILE A 96 -3.80 8.52 -4.79
C ILE A 96 -3.88 7.04 -4.37
N LEU A 97 -4.99 6.62 -3.77
CA LEU A 97 -5.20 5.23 -3.37
C LEU A 97 -5.24 4.28 -4.56
N THR A 98 -5.84 4.68 -5.67
CA THR A 98 -5.88 3.88 -6.91
C THR A 98 -4.48 3.71 -7.49
N LEU A 99 -3.72 4.79 -7.61
CA LEU A 99 -2.33 4.73 -8.09
C LEU A 99 -1.47 3.87 -7.17
N ASN A 100 -1.63 4.03 -5.86
CA ASN A 100 -0.91 3.20 -4.90
C ASN A 100 -1.29 1.71 -5.00
N ALA A 101 -2.56 1.38 -5.17
CA ALA A 101 -3.03 0.01 -5.34
C ALA A 101 -2.48 -0.62 -6.64
N LEU A 102 -2.53 0.11 -7.76
CA LEU A 102 -1.96 -0.34 -9.04
C LEU A 102 -0.44 -0.54 -8.96
N ARG A 103 0.26 0.38 -8.29
CA ARG A 103 1.70 0.28 -8.05
C ARG A 103 2.03 -0.95 -7.22
N THR A 104 1.34 -1.16 -6.10
CA THR A 104 1.57 -2.30 -5.22
C THR A 104 1.27 -3.61 -5.95
N LEU A 105 0.18 -3.66 -6.71
CA LEU A 105 -0.17 -4.83 -7.51
C LEU A 105 0.91 -5.14 -8.56
N GLY A 106 1.43 -4.12 -9.24
CA GLY A 106 2.49 -4.28 -10.23
C GLY A 106 3.89 -4.49 -9.66
N ALA A 107 4.10 -4.22 -8.37
CA ALA A 107 5.40 -4.37 -7.71
C ALA A 107 5.78 -5.83 -7.45
N HIS A 108 4.84 -6.76 -7.56
CA HIS A 108 5.01 -8.20 -7.31
C HIS A 108 4.44 -9.05 -8.43
N ASN A 109 4.96 -10.26 -8.56
CA ASN A 109 4.45 -11.28 -9.50
C ASN A 109 3.28 -12.08 -8.92
N TRP A 110 3.14 -12.12 -7.58
CA TRP A 110 2.09 -12.83 -6.85
C TRP A 110 2.03 -14.32 -7.20
N GLU A 111 3.21 -14.96 -7.30
CA GLU A 111 3.33 -16.37 -7.69
C GLU A 111 3.27 -17.32 -6.50
N ASN A 112 3.33 -16.83 -5.27
CA ASN A 112 3.27 -17.67 -4.08
C ASN A 112 1.84 -18.16 -3.80
N ALA A 113 1.63 -19.47 -3.89
CA ALA A 113 0.35 -20.10 -3.62
C ALA A 113 0.12 -20.39 -2.11
N SER A 114 1.18 -20.57 -1.31
CA SER A 114 1.05 -20.88 0.13
C SER A 114 2.41 -20.91 0.86
N GLY A 115 2.50 -20.25 1.99
CA GLY A 115 3.61 -20.41 2.93
C GLY A 115 4.63 -19.27 2.98
N GLN A 116 5.69 -19.50 3.75
CA GLN A 116 6.80 -18.56 3.87
C GLN A 116 7.70 -18.68 2.63
N MET A 117 7.94 -17.54 2.00
CA MET A 117 8.87 -17.43 0.88
C MET A 117 10.31 -17.32 1.40
N SER A 118 11.23 -18.02 0.75
CA SER A 118 12.67 -17.79 0.92
C SER A 118 13.05 -16.38 0.43
N PHE A 119 14.23 -15.91 0.81
CA PHE A 119 14.74 -14.61 0.35
C PHE A 119 14.83 -14.52 -1.19
N GLU A 120 15.25 -15.59 -1.84
CA GLU A 120 15.36 -15.66 -3.30
C GLU A 120 13.97 -15.60 -3.97
N GLU A 121 13.00 -16.33 -3.43
CA GLU A 121 11.61 -16.29 -3.92
C GLU A 121 10.99 -14.89 -3.74
N GLN A 122 11.22 -14.23 -2.61
CA GLN A 122 10.78 -12.85 -2.39
C GLN A 122 11.42 -11.87 -3.38
N LEU A 123 12.71 -12.06 -3.68
CA LEU A 123 13.40 -11.27 -4.68
C LEU A 123 12.80 -11.47 -6.07
N LEU A 124 12.57 -12.73 -6.47
CA LEU A 124 12.00 -13.07 -7.79
C LEU A 124 10.52 -12.67 -7.91
N ASP A 125 9.78 -12.66 -6.81
CA ASP A 125 8.42 -12.14 -6.78
C ASP A 125 8.37 -10.63 -6.97
N SER A 126 9.41 -9.92 -6.55
CA SER A 126 9.48 -8.46 -6.63
C SER A 126 9.96 -7.97 -8.01
N VAL A 127 9.50 -6.81 -8.44
CA VAL A 127 9.67 -6.31 -9.81
C VAL A 127 10.38 -4.95 -9.85
N ASN A 128 11.29 -4.81 -10.82
CA ASN A 128 11.90 -3.53 -11.21
C ASN A 128 11.42 -3.10 -12.60
N TYR A 129 11.18 -1.80 -12.79
CA TYR A 129 10.81 -1.19 -14.08
C TYR A 129 11.88 -0.19 -14.54
N PRO A 130 13.00 -0.65 -15.12
CA PRO A 130 14.09 0.24 -15.53
C PRO A 130 13.79 1.06 -16.78
N GLN A 131 12.85 0.60 -17.60
CA GLN A 131 12.49 1.24 -18.87
C GLN A 131 11.53 2.42 -18.66
N HIS A 132 11.44 3.32 -19.66
CA HIS A 132 10.54 4.47 -19.67
C HIS A 132 10.62 5.33 -18.39
N PRO A 133 11.80 5.94 -18.09
CA PRO A 133 12.03 6.62 -16.82
C PRO A 133 11.01 7.74 -16.54
N ILE A 134 10.60 8.51 -17.52
CA ILE A 134 9.63 9.61 -17.36
C ILE A 134 8.25 9.06 -16.95
N ILE A 135 7.76 8.07 -17.70
CA ILE A 135 6.47 7.43 -17.38
C ILE A 135 6.55 6.69 -16.02
N GLY A 136 7.68 6.05 -15.74
CA GLY A 136 7.93 5.37 -14.47
C GLY A 136 7.83 6.31 -13.27
N GLU A 137 8.31 7.54 -13.38
CA GLU A 137 8.24 8.54 -12.29
C GLU A 137 6.81 9.06 -12.04
N ILE A 138 5.89 8.98 -13.01
CA ILE A 138 4.49 9.42 -12.84
C ILE A 138 3.74 8.49 -11.88
N TRP A 139 3.92 7.17 -12.01
CA TRP A 139 3.17 6.20 -11.18
C TRP A 139 3.99 5.62 -10.01
N ALA A 140 5.31 5.69 -10.08
CA ALA A 140 6.23 5.24 -9.02
C ALA A 140 7.40 6.24 -8.85
N PRO A 141 7.11 7.45 -8.32
CA PRO A 141 8.08 8.53 -8.22
C PRO A 141 9.22 8.19 -7.27
N VAL A 142 10.29 8.98 -7.35
CA VAL A 142 11.45 8.95 -6.43
C VAL A 142 12.13 7.58 -6.37
N GLY A 143 12.11 6.83 -7.49
CA GLY A 143 12.77 5.52 -7.56
C GLY A 143 11.94 4.33 -7.05
N LEU A 144 10.70 4.52 -6.62
CA LEU A 144 9.80 3.44 -6.17
C LEU A 144 9.57 2.35 -7.24
N ARG A 145 9.86 2.65 -8.50
CA ARG A 145 9.84 1.69 -9.61
C ARG A 145 10.91 0.61 -9.53
N TYR A 146 11.90 0.75 -8.63
CA TYR A 146 12.95 -0.25 -8.37
C TYR A 146 12.63 -1.07 -7.11
N HIS A 147 11.45 -1.67 -7.06
CA HIS A 147 10.94 -2.33 -5.87
C HIS A 147 11.74 -3.57 -5.46
N ALA A 148 12.15 -4.40 -6.42
CA ALA A 148 13.01 -5.56 -6.12
C ALA A 148 14.38 -5.13 -5.58
N LEU A 149 14.93 -4.00 -6.05
CA LEU A 149 16.16 -3.46 -5.48
C LEU A 149 15.97 -2.96 -4.05
N HIS A 150 14.82 -2.35 -3.77
CA HIS A 150 14.50 -1.92 -2.42
C HIS A 150 14.39 -3.12 -1.45
N HIS A 151 13.81 -4.25 -1.86
CA HIS A 151 13.80 -5.47 -1.05
C HIS A 151 15.21 -6.02 -0.82
N LEU A 152 16.07 -5.96 -1.83
CA LEU A 152 17.47 -6.44 -1.72
C LEU A 152 18.32 -5.54 -0.81
N PHE A 153 18.11 -4.21 -0.88
CA PHE A 153 18.85 -3.20 -0.12
C PHE A 153 17.91 -2.14 0.48
N PRO A 154 17.17 -2.45 1.54
CA PRO A 154 16.15 -1.57 2.10
C PRO A 154 16.69 -0.24 2.67
N ASN A 155 17.99 -0.20 2.96
CA ASN A 155 18.66 0.98 3.51
C ASN A 155 19.11 2.00 2.44
N ILE A 156 19.01 1.66 1.15
CA ILE A 156 19.33 2.62 0.10
C ILE A 156 18.19 3.64 -0.02
N PRO A 157 18.48 4.95 0.09
CA PRO A 157 17.47 5.98 -0.14
C PRO A 157 16.82 5.85 -1.52
N TYR A 158 15.51 6.02 -1.61
CA TYR A 158 14.74 5.79 -2.83
C TYR A 158 15.28 6.54 -4.05
N HIS A 159 15.71 7.79 -3.89
CA HIS A 159 16.29 8.60 -4.99
C HIS A 159 17.61 8.02 -5.56
N ASN A 160 18.30 7.17 -4.82
CA ASN A 160 19.53 6.50 -5.23
C ASN A 160 19.30 5.12 -5.88
N LEU A 161 18.09 4.56 -5.80
CA LEU A 161 17.80 3.21 -6.32
C LEU A 161 18.07 3.10 -7.83
N GLY A 162 17.75 4.13 -8.60
CA GLY A 162 18.03 4.13 -10.03
C GLY A 162 19.52 4.09 -10.37
N MET A 163 20.36 4.76 -9.60
CA MET A 163 21.81 4.70 -9.75
C MET A 163 22.37 3.33 -9.33
N ALA A 164 21.92 2.82 -8.20
CA ALA A 164 22.30 1.51 -7.70
C ALA A 164 21.91 0.39 -8.67
N HIS A 165 20.69 0.43 -9.25
CA HIS A 165 20.26 -0.51 -10.28
C HIS A 165 21.21 -0.50 -11.49
N ARG A 166 21.54 0.67 -12.04
CA ARG A 166 22.46 0.77 -13.18
C ARG A 166 23.84 0.23 -12.87
N ARG A 167 24.36 0.44 -11.66
CA ARG A 167 25.67 -0.11 -11.22
C ARG A 167 25.60 -1.63 -11.11
N LEU A 168 24.56 -2.18 -10.50
CA LEU A 168 24.38 -3.64 -10.37
C LEU A 168 24.28 -4.31 -11.76
N ILE A 169 23.47 -3.76 -12.66
CA ILE A 169 23.34 -4.33 -14.02
C ILE A 169 24.67 -4.31 -14.79
N LYS A 170 25.56 -3.36 -14.54
CA LYS A 170 26.89 -3.34 -15.16
C LYS A 170 27.86 -4.39 -14.58
N GLN A 171 27.72 -4.73 -13.30
CA GLN A 171 28.68 -5.57 -12.59
C GLN A 171 28.24 -7.03 -12.48
N LEU A 172 26.92 -7.29 -12.43
CA LEU A 172 26.40 -8.64 -12.26
C LEU A 172 26.48 -9.45 -13.56
N PRO A 173 26.73 -10.75 -13.47
CA PRO A 173 26.65 -11.69 -14.59
C PRO A 173 25.30 -11.64 -15.31
N THR A 174 25.28 -12.04 -16.56
CA THR A 174 24.06 -12.01 -17.40
C THR A 174 22.97 -12.95 -16.92
N ASP A 175 23.31 -14.02 -16.22
CA ASP A 175 22.44 -15.04 -15.66
C ASP A 175 22.00 -14.77 -14.22
N SER A 176 22.42 -13.65 -13.62
CA SER A 176 22.08 -13.33 -12.22
C SER A 176 20.56 -13.25 -11.97
N LEU A 177 20.12 -13.75 -10.82
CA LEU A 177 18.72 -13.71 -10.40
C LEU A 177 18.13 -12.28 -10.41
N TYR A 178 18.95 -11.31 -10.01
CA TYR A 178 18.54 -9.91 -10.00
C TYR A 178 18.09 -9.40 -11.36
N ARG A 179 18.70 -9.85 -12.47
CA ARG A 179 18.30 -9.45 -13.82
C ARG A 179 16.91 -9.95 -14.19
N LYS A 180 16.49 -11.09 -13.63
CA LYS A 180 15.16 -11.68 -13.86
C LYS A 180 14.03 -10.87 -13.21
N THR A 181 14.34 -9.99 -12.24
CA THR A 181 13.34 -9.12 -11.59
C THR A 181 12.88 -7.95 -12.47
N SER A 182 13.52 -7.72 -13.62
CA SER A 182 13.21 -6.56 -14.48
C SER A 182 12.08 -6.84 -15.45
N GLN A 183 11.02 -6.02 -15.39
CA GLN A 183 9.90 -6.02 -16.33
C GLN A 183 9.93 -4.81 -17.26
N THR A 184 9.25 -4.92 -18.39
CA THR A 184 9.25 -3.86 -19.41
C THR A 184 8.33 -2.71 -19.04
N THR A 185 7.06 -2.99 -18.70
CA THR A 185 6.06 -1.97 -18.40
C THR A 185 5.09 -2.45 -17.32
N LEU A 186 4.53 -1.50 -16.56
CA LEU A 186 3.48 -1.77 -15.57
C LEU A 186 2.24 -2.38 -16.23
N THR A 187 1.83 -1.86 -17.37
CA THR A 187 0.63 -2.33 -18.10
C THR A 187 0.75 -3.80 -18.49
N ARG A 188 1.92 -4.23 -18.98
CA ARG A 188 2.18 -5.62 -19.31
C ARG A 188 2.11 -6.52 -18.08
N GLN A 189 2.66 -6.08 -16.96
CA GLN A 189 2.60 -6.82 -15.69
C GLN A 189 1.15 -6.96 -15.21
N LEU A 190 0.39 -5.87 -15.16
CA LEU A 190 -1.01 -5.88 -14.72
C LEU A 190 -1.88 -6.77 -15.62
N PHE A 191 -1.66 -6.72 -16.93
CA PHE A 191 -2.37 -7.59 -17.87
C PHE A 191 -2.03 -9.07 -17.66
N GLY A 192 -0.76 -9.38 -17.41
CA GLY A 192 -0.29 -10.72 -17.06
C GLY A 192 -0.96 -11.26 -15.79
N LEU A 193 -1.00 -10.43 -14.74
CA LEU A 193 -1.68 -10.74 -13.47
C LEU A 193 -3.17 -11.00 -13.68
N TRP A 194 -3.84 -10.14 -14.42
CA TRP A 194 -5.27 -10.32 -14.73
C TRP A 194 -5.55 -11.63 -15.48
N LYS A 195 -4.72 -11.95 -16.49
CA LYS A 195 -4.85 -13.20 -17.24
C LYS A 195 -4.69 -14.43 -16.33
N ARG A 196 -3.67 -14.45 -15.45
CA ARG A 196 -3.45 -15.54 -14.49
C ARG A 196 -4.61 -15.68 -13.50
N ALA A 197 -5.10 -14.58 -12.95
CA ALA A 197 -6.25 -14.59 -12.05
C ALA A 197 -7.52 -15.17 -12.70
N LYS A 198 -7.76 -14.83 -13.98
CA LYS A 198 -8.88 -15.41 -14.74
C LYS A 198 -8.75 -16.93 -14.97
N GLN A 199 -7.53 -17.40 -15.25
CA GLN A 199 -7.26 -18.82 -15.42
C GLN A 199 -7.43 -19.62 -14.13
N SER A 200 -6.97 -19.10 -13.00
CA SER A 200 -7.13 -19.77 -11.71
C SER A 200 -8.59 -19.90 -11.31
N THR A 201 -9.43 -18.92 -11.60
CA THR A 201 -10.87 -18.97 -11.31
C THR A 201 -11.60 -20.03 -12.18
N GLN A 202 -11.14 -20.26 -13.42
CA GLN A 202 -11.71 -21.26 -14.31
C GLN A 202 -11.35 -22.70 -13.92
N ASN A 203 -10.19 -22.91 -13.28
CA ASN A 203 -9.74 -24.24 -12.84
C ASN A 203 -10.33 -24.66 -11.48
N THR A 204 -11.07 -23.79 -10.82
CA THR A 204 -11.69 -24.05 -9.50
C THR A 204 -13.19 -24.41 -9.62
N HIS A 205 -13.74 -24.41 -10.82
CA HIS A 205 -15.08 -24.86 -11.19
C HIS A 205 -15.03 -26.13 -12.05
#